data_fcb5fe1180a4b0207549c0b482ae30b2
#
_entry.id   fcb5fe1180a4b0207549c0b482ae30b2
#
_cell.length_a   1.000
_cell.length_b   1.000
_cell.length_c   1.000
_cell.angle_alpha   90.00
_cell.angle_beta   90.00
_cell.angle_gamma   90.00
#
_symmetry.space_group_name_H-M   'P 1'
#
loop_
_entity.id
_entity.type
_entity.pdbx_description
1 polymer ?
#
loop_
_entity_poly.entity_id
_entity_poly.type
_entity_poly.pdbx_seq_one_letter_code
_entity_poly.pdbx_strand_id
1 'polypeptide(L)'
;MTLHPVTGPGNPVDPPSGQRGQSPVSRAIQAIGTLLSESPLANEQFQEARHDKAEADRLAHEAAQSGVRKADAVARAAAERRKADPHERINRPFGTGLAIALAALDALPAYWSAEAFGLSQDSTLVLTALLCAALGGGMWLLDLFGRQRRRAALRLLEGALAAGFTGMFVLRFDYLQVTVGEDAVSSAIEALALTTISAALVAVGYVVLSHRTPKAVADAERAVQQTAQSGAQEAAAAARAHAARSRAALEDTVVTWILSHQPADADYEQFLEATGQAIDILLSR
;
A
#
# COMPACT_ATOMS: atom_id res chain seq x y z
N MET A 1 0.07 -52.18 -80.43
CA MET A 1 0.29 -51.68 -79.04
C MET A 1 1.44 -50.71 -79.10
N THR A 2 1.11 -49.46 -79.15
CA THR A 2 2.05 -48.33 -79.24
C THR A 2 2.17 -47.73 -77.83
N LEU A 3 3.35 -47.84 -77.26
CA LEU A 3 3.70 -47.21 -75.97
C LEU A 3 3.99 -45.72 -76.20
N HIS A 4 3.27 -44.84 -75.51
CA HIS A 4 3.57 -43.42 -75.45
C HIS A 4 4.68 -43.16 -74.42
N PRO A 5 5.63 -42.23 -74.69
CA PRO A 5 6.69 -41.90 -73.76
C PRO A 5 6.12 -41.03 -72.62
N VAL A 6 6.54 -41.39 -71.39
CA VAL A 6 6.31 -40.62 -70.18
C VAL A 6 7.08 -39.31 -70.28
N THR A 7 6.38 -38.18 -70.21
CA THR A 7 6.98 -36.86 -70.09
C THR A 7 7.75 -36.73 -68.79
N GLY A 8 8.99 -36.29 -68.88
CA GLY A 8 9.93 -36.13 -67.78
C GLY A 8 9.51 -35.07 -66.76
N PRO A 9 10.18 -35.05 -65.61
CA PRO A 9 9.88 -34.09 -64.54
C PRO A 9 10.04 -32.65 -65.00
N GLY A 10 9.01 -31.88 -64.77
CA GLY A 10 9.02 -30.43 -65.07
C GLY A 10 10.22 -29.74 -64.39
N ASN A 11 10.87 -28.88 -65.17
CA ASN A 11 11.92 -28.03 -64.62
C ASN A 11 11.42 -27.26 -63.39
N PRO A 12 12.25 -27.19 -62.33
CA PRO A 12 11.93 -26.33 -61.19
C PRO A 12 11.73 -24.88 -61.73
N VAL A 13 10.57 -24.32 -61.42
CA VAL A 13 10.23 -22.93 -61.75
C VAL A 13 11.21 -22.09 -60.96
N ASP A 14 12.15 -21.44 -61.68
CA ASP A 14 13.05 -20.44 -61.08
C ASP A 14 12.22 -19.40 -60.35
N PRO A 15 12.55 -19.06 -59.09
CA PRO A 15 11.85 -18.00 -58.37
C PRO A 15 12.01 -16.68 -59.11
N PRO A 16 10.99 -15.81 -59.11
CA PRO A 16 11.02 -14.56 -59.86
C PRO A 16 12.25 -13.73 -59.46
N SER A 17 13.01 -13.32 -60.47
CA SER A 17 14.34 -12.69 -60.38
C SER A 17 14.41 -11.39 -59.54
N GLY A 18 13.30 -10.90 -59.02
CA GLY A 18 13.22 -9.76 -58.10
C GLY A 18 13.49 -10.04 -56.62
N GLN A 19 13.57 -11.32 -56.19
CA GLN A 19 13.70 -11.66 -54.76
C GLN A 19 15.14 -11.92 -54.27
N ARG A 20 16.13 -12.02 -55.21
CA ARG A 20 17.54 -12.33 -54.86
C ARG A 20 18.31 -11.24 -54.10
N GLY A 21 17.73 -10.04 -53.85
CA GLY A 21 18.37 -8.96 -53.12
C GLY A 21 17.69 -8.56 -51.80
N GLN A 22 16.58 -9.22 -51.40
CA GLN A 22 15.86 -8.87 -50.20
C GLN A 22 16.43 -9.61 -48.96
N SER A 23 16.50 -8.90 -47.82
CA SER A 23 16.93 -9.53 -46.58
C SER A 23 15.94 -10.65 -46.18
N PRO A 24 16.40 -11.70 -45.46
CA PRO A 24 15.51 -12.76 -44.97
C PRO A 24 14.30 -12.23 -44.19
N VAL A 25 14.51 -11.19 -43.37
CA VAL A 25 13.44 -10.51 -42.58
C VAL A 25 12.40 -9.83 -43.50
N SER A 26 12.85 -9.17 -44.58
CA SER A 26 11.93 -8.55 -45.54
C SER A 26 11.05 -9.57 -46.24
N ARG A 27 11.65 -10.72 -46.64
CA ARG A 27 10.90 -11.85 -47.22
C ARG A 27 9.88 -12.44 -46.22
N ALA A 28 10.28 -12.61 -44.96
CA ALA A 28 9.39 -13.08 -43.91
C ALA A 28 8.22 -12.11 -43.66
N ILE A 29 8.48 -10.79 -43.62
CA ILE A 29 7.42 -9.76 -43.49
C ILE A 29 6.43 -9.86 -44.67
N GLN A 30 6.91 -10.05 -45.89
CA GLN A 30 6.04 -10.17 -47.05
C GLN A 30 5.21 -11.47 -47.01
N ALA A 31 5.81 -12.61 -46.61
CA ALA A 31 5.12 -13.88 -46.47
C ALA A 31 4.02 -13.80 -45.38
N ILE A 32 4.33 -13.19 -44.24
CA ILE A 32 3.35 -12.96 -43.18
C ILE A 32 2.22 -12.05 -43.70
N GLY A 33 2.53 -10.99 -44.41
CA GLY A 33 1.53 -10.10 -45.01
C GLY A 33 0.57 -10.83 -45.93
N THR A 34 1.09 -11.78 -46.76
CA THR A 34 0.28 -12.64 -47.64
C THR A 34 -0.61 -13.56 -46.80
N LEU A 35 -0.05 -14.24 -45.81
CA LEU A 35 -0.83 -15.11 -44.91
C LEU A 35 -1.97 -14.36 -44.23
N LEU A 36 -1.70 -13.14 -43.68
CA LEU A 36 -2.72 -12.34 -43.01
C LEU A 36 -3.83 -11.86 -43.96
N SER A 37 -3.54 -11.71 -45.25
CA SER A 37 -4.55 -11.36 -46.27
C SER A 37 -5.40 -12.55 -46.70
N GLU A 38 -4.84 -13.76 -46.67
CA GLU A 38 -5.48 -15.00 -47.13
C GLU A 38 -6.21 -15.74 -46.04
N SER A 39 -5.76 -15.64 -44.77
CA SER A 39 -6.29 -16.37 -43.63
C SER A 39 -6.93 -15.45 -42.60
N PRO A 40 -8.27 -15.41 -42.49
CA PRO A 40 -8.95 -14.66 -41.43
C PRO A 40 -8.53 -15.08 -40.03
N LEU A 41 -8.30 -16.38 -39.80
CA LEU A 41 -7.83 -16.91 -38.52
C LEU A 41 -6.44 -16.38 -38.14
N ALA A 42 -5.49 -16.38 -39.10
CA ALA A 42 -4.16 -15.83 -38.85
C ALA A 42 -4.22 -14.33 -38.56
N ASN A 43 -5.10 -13.60 -39.22
CA ASN A 43 -5.31 -12.18 -38.96
C ASN A 43 -5.89 -11.94 -37.56
N GLU A 44 -6.87 -12.74 -37.12
CA GLU A 44 -7.43 -12.68 -35.78
C GLU A 44 -6.35 -12.94 -34.71
N GLN A 45 -5.56 -13.99 -34.86
CA GLN A 45 -4.44 -14.30 -33.95
C GLN A 45 -3.38 -13.17 -33.94
N PHE A 46 -3.13 -12.54 -35.08
CA PHE A 46 -2.21 -11.40 -35.15
C PHE A 46 -2.74 -10.20 -34.38
N GLN A 47 -4.03 -9.87 -34.52
CA GLN A 47 -4.64 -8.77 -33.78
C GLN A 47 -4.68 -9.06 -32.28
N GLU A 48 -4.96 -10.29 -31.88
CA GLU A 48 -4.91 -10.72 -30.48
C GLU A 48 -3.49 -10.58 -29.92
N ALA A 49 -2.49 -11.14 -30.58
CA ALA A 49 -1.08 -11.03 -30.14
C ALA A 49 -0.60 -9.58 -30.06
N ARG A 50 -1.05 -8.71 -30.98
CA ARG A 50 -0.76 -7.28 -30.96
C ARG A 50 -1.41 -6.58 -29.79
N HIS A 51 -2.67 -6.89 -29.51
CA HIS A 51 -3.40 -6.36 -28.36
C HIS A 51 -2.74 -6.77 -27.05
N ASP A 52 -2.45 -8.06 -26.88
CA ASP A 52 -1.82 -8.61 -25.68
C ASP A 52 -0.43 -8.02 -25.43
N LYS A 53 0.34 -7.81 -26.51
CA LYS A 53 1.64 -7.14 -26.39
C LYS A 53 1.49 -5.69 -25.93
N ALA A 54 0.56 -4.94 -26.52
CA ALA A 54 0.32 -3.55 -26.12
C ALA A 54 -0.13 -3.46 -24.65
N GLU A 55 -0.98 -4.39 -24.20
CA GLU A 55 -1.40 -4.46 -22.81
C GLU A 55 -0.23 -4.83 -21.89
N ALA A 56 0.59 -5.80 -22.26
CA ALA A 56 1.78 -6.19 -21.50
C ALA A 56 2.77 -5.03 -21.35
N ASP A 57 3.00 -4.28 -22.42
CA ASP A 57 3.87 -3.09 -22.43
C ASP A 57 3.31 -1.96 -21.54
N ARG A 58 1.99 -1.72 -21.58
CA ARG A 58 1.30 -0.77 -20.70
C ARG A 58 1.46 -1.16 -19.23
N LEU A 59 1.14 -2.41 -18.88
CA LEU A 59 1.24 -2.89 -17.50
C LEU A 59 2.69 -2.95 -17.02
N ALA A 60 3.66 -3.22 -17.91
CA ALA A 60 5.08 -3.14 -17.59
C ALA A 60 5.51 -1.71 -17.24
N HIS A 61 4.99 -0.72 -17.97
CA HIS A 61 5.25 0.68 -17.68
C HIS A 61 4.62 1.12 -16.34
N GLU A 62 3.38 0.72 -16.07
CA GLU A 62 2.70 0.95 -14.78
C GLU A 62 3.46 0.29 -13.62
N ALA A 63 3.95 -0.94 -13.80
CA ALA A 63 4.76 -1.65 -12.80
C ALA A 63 6.10 -0.93 -12.55
N ALA A 64 6.76 -0.42 -13.58
CA ALA A 64 7.99 0.37 -13.45
C ALA A 64 7.74 1.67 -12.68
N GLN A 65 6.65 2.40 -13.00
CA GLN A 65 6.26 3.61 -12.26
C GLN A 65 5.92 3.31 -10.79
N SER A 66 5.22 2.20 -10.53
CA SER A 66 4.90 1.76 -9.17
C SER A 66 6.18 1.42 -8.39
N GLY A 67 7.18 0.82 -9.04
CA GLY A 67 8.51 0.57 -8.47
C GLY A 67 9.24 1.86 -8.05
N VAL A 68 9.23 2.88 -8.90
CA VAL A 68 9.80 4.20 -8.57
C VAL A 68 9.07 4.83 -7.40
N ARG A 69 7.73 4.84 -7.42
CA ARG A 69 6.91 5.37 -6.30
C ARG A 69 7.21 4.66 -4.99
N LYS A 70 7.39 3.33 -5.01
CA LYS A 70 7.77 2.53 -3.84
C LYS A 70 9.15 2.92 -3.32
N ALA A 71 10.15 3.07 -4.20
CA ALA A 71 11.49 3.50 -3.83
C ALA A 71 11.47 4.89 -3.18
N ASP A 72 10.73 5.84 -3.76
CA ASP A 72 10.55 7.18 -3.21
C ASP A 72 9.84 7.16 -1.85
N ALA A 73 8.80 6.33 -1.69
CA ALA A 73 8.09 6.19 -0.43
C ALA A 73 9.02 5.62 0.66
N VAL A 74 9.82 4.59 0.35
CA VAL A 74 10.82 4.01 1.27
C VAL A 74 11.86 5.05 1.65
N ALA A 75 12.38 5.83 0.68
CA ALA A 75 13.36 6.88 0.95
C ALA A 75 12.79 7.97 1.87
N ARG A 76 11.54 8.41 1.64
CA ARG A 76 10.85 9.37 2.51
C ARG A 76 10.63 8.79 3.92
N ALA A 77 10.16 7.55 4.03
CA ALA A 77 9.97 6.90 5.33
C ALA A 77 11.28 6.81 6.11
N ALA A 78 12.38 6.45 5.44
CA ALA A 78 13.70 6.41 6.06
C ALA A 78 14.20 7.81 6.49
N ALA A 79 13.95 8.85 5.69
CA ALA A 79 14.28 10.22 6.03
C ALA A 79 13.49 10.74 7.23
N GLU A 80 12.17 10.47 7.27
CA GLU A 80 11.33 10.88 8.41
C GLU A 80 11.70 10.10 9.69
N ARG A 81 12.00 8.79 9.59
CA ARG A 81 12.48 8.01 10.73
C ARG A 81 13.80 8.52 11.30
N ARG A 82 14.73 9.02 10.45
CA ARG A 82 15.99 9.61 10.92
C ARG A 82 15.79 10.92 11.69
N LYS A 83 14.70 11.64 11.43
CA LYS A 83 14.34 12.87 12.14
C LYS A 83 13.58 12.59 13.45
N ALA A 84 12.95 11.42 13.56
CA ALA A 84 12.19 11.02 14.73
C ALA A 84 13.13 10.62 15.88
N ASP A 85 12.71 10.88 17.12
CA ASP A 85 13.42 10.43 18.30
C ASP A 85 13.42 8.89 18.36
N PRO A 86 14.56 8.22 18.65
CA PRO A 86 14.64 6.78 18.78
C PRO A 86 13.69 6.19 19.84
N HIS A 87 13.19 7.02 20.76
CA HIS A 87 12.22 6.60 21.79
C HIS A 87 10.76 6.61 21.29
N GLU A 88 10.46 7.25 20.17
CA GLU A 88 9.11 7.34 19.59
C GLU A 88 8.75 6.06 18.81
N ARG A 89 8.50 4.94 19.53
CA ARG A 89 8.30 3.60 18.94
C ARG A 89 6.87 3.08 19.02
N ILE A 90 6.00 3.71 19.79
CA ILE A 90 4.63 3.24 20.00
C ILE A 90 3.80 3.51 18.73
N ASN A 91 3.18 2.47 18.17
CA ASN A 91 2.29 2.61 17.02
C ASN A 91 1.20 3.66 17.35
N ARG A 92 1.07 4.65 16.46
CA ARG A 92 0.20 5.81 16.69
C ARG A 92 -1.25 5.46 17.03
N PRO A 93 -2.00 4.59 16.28
CA PRO A 93 -3.36 4.23 16.62
C PRO A 93 -3.43 3.48 17.96
N PHE A 94 -2.47 2.57 18.24
CA PHE A 94 -2.42 1.85 19.50
C PHE A 94 -2.17 2.80 20.68
N GLY A 95 -1.17 3.69 20.59
CA GLY A 95 -0.89 4.66 21.66
C GLY A 95 -2.05 5.62 21.89
N THR A 96 -2.77 6.03 20.83
CA THR A 96 -3.97 6.85 20.94
C THR A 96 -5.10 6.09 21.65
N GLY A 97 -5.39 4.85 21.22
CA GLY A 97 -6.42 4.02 21.83
C GLY A 97 -6.13 3.72 23.29
N LEU A 98 -4.87 3.41 23.62
CA LEU A 98 -4.46 3.17 25.01
C LEU A 98 -4.61 4.41 25.88
N ALA A 99 -4.24 5.61 25.40
CA ALA A 99 -4.43 6.85 26.15
C ALA A 99 -5.92 7.14 26.42
N ILE A 100 -6.80 6.89 25.43
CA ILE A 100 -8.26 7.01 25.61
C ILE A 100 -8.76 5.99 26.64
N ALA A 101 -8.30 4.75 26.59
CA ALA A 101 -8.67 3.71 27.54
C ALA A 101 -8.22 4.07 28.97
N LEU A 102 -7.01 4.62 29.15
CA LEU A 102 -6.52 5.09 30.44
C LEU A 102 -7.36 6.26 30.98
N ALA A 103 -7.76 7.20 30.10
CA ALA A 103 -8.66 8.27 30.50
C ALA A 103 -10.05 7.75 30.87
N ALA A 104 -10.56 6.70 30.22
CA ALA A 104 -11.83 6.07 30.56
C ALA A 104 -11.78 5.27 31.88
N LEU A 105 -10.63 4.68 32.23
CA LEU A 105 -10.43 3.99 33.49
C LEU A 105 -10.54 4.93 34.70
N ASP A 106 -10.26 6.23 34.52
CA ASP A 106 -10.45 7.22 35.59
C ASP A 106 -11.92 7.63 35.78
N ALA A 107 -12.86 7.08 35.00
CA ALA A 107 -14.28 7.43 35.13
C ALA A 107 -14.86 7.11 36.52
N LEU A 108 -14.45 6.00 37.12
CA LEU A 108 -14.95 5.62 38.45
C LEU A 108 -14.45 6.57 39.58
N PRO A 109 -13.12 6.83 39.66
CA PRO A 109 -12.62 7.85 40.60
C PRO A 109 -13.18 9.25 40.33
N ALA A 110 -13.37 9.63 39.05
CA ALA A 110 -13.98 10.90 38.67
C ALA A 110 -15.47 10.98 39.11
N TYR A 111 -16.21 9.88 38.97
CA TYR A 111 -17.60 9.79 39.38
C TYR A 111 -17.74 10.10 40.90
N TRP A 112 -16.96 9.45 41.75
CA TRP A 112 -16.97 9.72 43.20
C TRP A 112 -16.60 11.18 43.52
N SER A 113 -15.67 11.78 42.77
CA SER A 113 -15.37 13.20 42.94
C SER A 113 -16.55 14.10 42.54
N ALA A 114 -17.30 13.70 41.50
CA ALA A 114 -18.48 14.42 41.05
C ALA A 114 -19.68 14.25 42.01
N GLU A 115 -19.82 13.09 42.65
CA GLU A 115 -20.88 12.77 43.61
C GLU A 115 -20.76 13.63 44.88
N ALA A 116 -19.52 14.06 45.22
CA ALA A 116 -19.27 14.96 46.34
C ALA A 116 -20.01 16.31 46.25
N PHE A 117 -20.42 16.71 45.04
CA PHE A 117 -21.22 17.93 44.85
C PHE A 117 -22.70 17.77 45.23
N GLY A 118 -23.18 16.57 45.53
CA GLY A 118 -24.58 16.33 45.88
C GLY A 118 -25.59 16.65 44.79
N LEU A 119 -25.18 16.55 43.53
CA LEU A 119 -26.00 16.85 42.35
C LEU A 119 -26.96 15.69 42.03
N SER A 120 -27.94 15.95 41.16
CA SER A 120 -28.77 14.86 40.61
C SER A 120 -27.89 13.88 39.81
N GLN A 121 -28.34 12.62 39.67
CA GLN A 121 -27.60 11.56 39.00
C GLN A 121 -27.16 11.97 37.59
N ASP A 122 -28.05 12.60 36.83
CA ASP A 122 -27.72 13.07 35.45
C ASP A 122 -26.62 14.15 35.45
N SER A 123 -26.70 15.08 36.42
CA SER A 123 -25.68 16.13 36.55
C SER A 123 -24.35 15.57 37.03
N THR A 124 -24.35 14.57 37.88
CA THR A 124 -23.15 13.85 38.32
C THR A 124 -22.48 13.13 37.17
N LEU A 125 -23.24 12.46 36.28
CA LEU A 125 -22.69 11.81 35.07
C LEU A 125 -22.08 12.83 34.09
N VAL A 126 -22.75 13.95 33.88
CA VAL A 126 -22.21 15.03 33.02
C VAL A 126 -20.91 15.59 33.61
N LEU A 127 -20.87 15.84 34.92
CA LEU A 127 -19.68 16.34 35.61
C LEU A 127 -18.53 15.32 35.56
N THR A 128 -18.82 14.04 35.73
CA THR A 128 -17.86 12.93 35.57
C THR A 128 -17.25 12.93 34.15
N ALA A 129 -18.11 13.03 33.12
CA ALA A 129 -17.64 13.09 31.73
C ALA A 129 -16.75 14.31 31.47
N LEU A 130 -17.08 15.47 32.06
CA LEU A 130 -16.26 16.68 31.95
C LEU A 130 -14.92 16.52 32.65
N LEU A 131 -14.86 15.89 33.82
CA LEU A 131 -13.62 15.61 34.56
C LEU A 131 -12.72 14.66 33.74
N CYS A 132 -13.27 13.56 33.22
CA CYS A 132 -12.53 12.64 32.35
C CYS A 132 -12.02 13.34 31.09
N ALA A 133 -12.85 14.19 30.47
CA ALA A 133 -12.45 14.96 29.30
C ALA A 133 -11.35 15.99 29.62
N ALA A 134 -11.41 16.63 30.78
CA ALA A 134 -10.39 17.57 31.23
C ALA A 134 -9.04 16.87 31.50
N LEU A 135 -9.05 15.71 32.16
CA LEU A 135 -7.84 14.91 32.42
C LEU A 135 -7.27 14.34 31.13
N GLY A 136 -8.12 13.73 30.28
CA GLY A 136 -7.71 13.24 28.96
C GLY A 136 -7.19 14.36 28.06
N GLY A 137 -7.90 15.49 28.03
CA GLY A 137 -7.46 16.71 27.31
C GLY A 137 -6.14 17.26 27.84
N GLY A 138 -5.94 17.24 29.14
CA GLY A 138 -4.67 17.60 29.80
C GLY A 138 -3.49 16.76 29.31
N MET A 139 -3.63 15.43 29.20
CA MET A 139 -2.60 14.56 28.62
C MET A 139 -2.22 14.95 27.18
N TRP A 140 -3.23 15.23 26.36
CA TRP A 140 -3.03 15.66 24.95
C TRP A 140 -2.34 17.01 24.84
N LEU A 141 -2.73 17.96 25.70
CA LEU A 141 -2.11 19.29 25.74
C LEU A 141 -0.66 19.23 26.24
N LEU A 142 -0.36 18.36 27.23
CA LEU A 142 1.01 18.11 27.68
C LEU A 142 1.89 17.57 26.53
N ASP A 143 1.40 16.58 25.77
CA ASP A 143 2.11 16.06 24.58
C ASP A 143 2.31 17.15 23.52
N LEU A 144 1.26 17.92 23.22
CA LEU A 144 1.31 18.99 22.23
C LEU A 144 2.31 20.09 22.59
N PHE A 145 2.25 20.61 23.81
CA PHE A 145 3.13 21.70 24.27
C PHE A 145 4.57 21.20 24.51
N GLY A 146 4.73 19.96 24.95
CA GLY A 146 6.02 19.29 25.07
C GLY A 146 6.73 19.21 23.73
N ARG A 147 6.04 18.74 22.68
CA ARG A 147 6.56 18.68 21.30
C ARG A 147 6.87 20.04 20.71
N GLN A 148 6.07 21.06 21.01
CA GLN A 148 6.25 22.43 20.53
C GLN A 148 7.31 23.20 21.36
N ARG A 149 7.91 22.61 22.38
CA ARG A 149 8.86 23.25 23.31
C ARG A 149 8.36 24.56 23.93
N ARG A 150 7.03 24.70 24.13
CA ARG A 150 6.40 25.89 24.74
C ARG A 150 6.47 25.80 26.26
N ARG A 151 7.65 26.07 26.83
CA ARG A 151 7.93 25.89 28.26
C ARG A 151 6.95 26.65 29.17
N ALA A 152 6.54 27.87 28.81
CA ALA A 152 5.60 28.65 29.62
C ALA A 152 4.20 27.99 29.65
N ALA A 153 3.66 27.57 28.49
CA ALA A 153 2.39 26.88 28.44
C ALA A 153 2.42 25.50 29.16
N LEU A 154 3.55 24.80 29.08
CA LEU A 154 3.73 23.55 29.79
C LEU A 154 3.66 23.75 31.31
N ARG A 155 4.38 24.73 31.87
CA ARG A 155 4.35 25.03 33.31
C ARG A 155 2.97 25.47 33.79
N LEU A 156 2.25 26.28 32.98
CA LEU A 156 0.88 26.66 33.30
C LEU A 156 -0.06 25.43 33.34
N LEU A 157 0.09 24.52 32.38
CA LEU A 157 -0.71 23.30 32.32
C LEU A 157 -0.36 22.35 33.47
N GLU A 158 0.93 22.18 33.80
CA GLU A 158 1.37 21.40 34.98
C GLU A 158 0.78 21.97 36.27
N GLY A 159 0.81 23.30 36.42
CA GLY A 159 0.20 23.98 37.56
C GLY A 159 -1.32 23.78 37.63
N ALA A 160 -2.02 23.88 36.47
CA ALA A 160 -3.45 23.64 36.38
C ALA A 160 -3.83 22.19 36.72
N LEU A 161 -3.06 21.21 36.24
CA LEU A 161 -3.26 19.79 36.58
C LEU A 161 -3.00 19.54 38.08
N ALA A 162 -1.93 20.10 38.66
CA ALA A 162 -1.66 19.97 40.08
C ALA A 162 -2.77 20.57 40.93
N ALA A 163 -3.28 21.75 40.58
CA ALA A 163 -4.43 22.37 41.23
C ALA A 163 -5.71 21.50 41.08
N GLY A 164 -5.94 20.93 39.90
CA GLY A 164 -7.04 20.01 39.64
C GLY A 164 -6.97 18.76 40.51
N PHE A 165 -5.81 18.10 40.61
CA PHE A 165 -5.62 16.93 41.49
C PHE A 165 -5.79 17.30 42.98
N THR A 166 -5.31 18.48 43.42
CA THR A 166 -5.54 18.94 44.78
C THR A 166 -7.04 19.16 45.04
N GLY A 167 -7.75 19.76 44.09
CA GLY A 167 -9.22 19.93 44.20
C GLY A 167 -9.94 18.59 44.24
N MET A 168 -9.57 17.61 43.41
CA MET A 168 -10.13 16.26 43.43
C MET A 168 -9.86 15.55 44.76
N PHE A 169 -8.67 15.71 45.33
CA PHE A 169 -8.37 15.16 46.65
C PHE A 169 -9.29 15.73 47.72
N VAL A 170 -9.45 17.04 47.75
CA VAL A 170 -10.34 17.70 48.76
C VAL A 170 -11.78 17.24 48.59
N LEU A 171 -12.30 17.17 47.38
CA LEU A 171 -13.66 16.72 47.10
C LEU A 171 -13.87 15.24 47.52
N ARG A 172 -12.92 14.37 47.22
CA ARG A 172 -12.99 12.95 47.65
C ARG A 172 -12.92 12.80 49.17
N PHE A 173 -12.06 13.56 49.81
CA PHE A 173 -11.94 13.57 51.26
C PHE A 173 -13.24 14.01 51.92
N ASP A 174 -13.84 15.12 51.46
CA ASP A 174 -15.10 15.65 51.97
C ASP A 174 -16.26 14.65 51.77
N TYR A 175 -16.34 14.04 50.58
CA TYR A 175 -17.33 13.01 50.26
C TYR A 175 -17.25 11.80 51.19
N LEU A 176 -16.04 11.26 51.40
CA LEU A 176 -15.83 10.09 52.25
C LEU A 176 -16.18 10.41 53.73
N GLN A 177 -15.77 11.58 54.20
CA GLN A 177 -16.01 11.99 55.57
C GLN A 177 -17.48 12.33 55.86
N VAL A 178 -18.11 13.11 54.97
CA VAL A 178 -19.47 13.63 55.22
C VAL A 178 -20.55 12.66 54.73
N THR A 179 -20.37 12.03 53.58
CA THR A 179 -21.42 11.21 52.96
C THR A 179 -21.31 9.74 53.37
N VAL A 180 -20.09 9.20 53.44
CA VAL A 180 -19.87 7.80 53.83
C VAL A 180 -19.76 7.67 55.36
N GLY A 181 -19.37 8.73 56.05
CA GLY A 181 -19.29 8.76 57.53
C GLY A 181 -18.01 8.10 58.05
N GLU A 182 -16.96 8.08 57.28
CA GLU A 182 -15.65 7.56 57.68
C GLU A 182 -14.92 8.54 58.63
N ASP A 183 -13.98 7.99 59.40
CA ASP A 183 -13.08 8.81 60.20
C ASP A 183 -12.07 9.59 59.29
N ALA A 184 -11.61 10.73 59.79
CA ALA A 184 -10.78 11.64 58.99
C ALA A 184 -9.48 11.01 58.48
N VAL A 185 -8.93 10.02 59.17
CA VAL A 185 -7.68 9.35 58.75
C VAL A 185 -7.92 8.40 57.59
N SER A 186 -8.99 7.55 57.69
CA SER A 186 -9.38 6.63 56.63
C SER A 186 -9.79 7.41 55.38
N SER A 187 -10.62 8.45 55.50
CA SER A 187 -11.02 9.33 54.40
C SER A 187 -9.81 9.99 53.67
N ALA A 188 -8.80 10.42 54.47
CA ALA A 188 -7.60 10.99 53.91
C ALA A 188 -6.76 9.98 53.11
N ILE A 189 -6.61 8.75 53.63
CA ILE A 189 -5.87 7.67 52.99
C ILE A 189 -6.55 7.26 51.66
N GLU A 190 -7.86 7.06 51.67
CA GLU A 190 -8.61 6.64 50.50
C GLU A 190 -8.66 7.74 49.44
N ALA A 191 -8.89 9.00 49.82
CA ALA A 191 -8.86 10.15 48.91
C ALA A 191 -7.48 10.31 48.25
N LEU A 192 -6.40 10.09 49.05
CA LEU A 192 -5.03 10.12 48.54
C LEU A 192 -4.76 8.99 47.57
N ALA A 193 -5.19 7.76 47.88
CA ALA A 193 -5.00 6.62 47.01
C ALA A 193 -5.72 6.80 45.67
N LEU A 194 -6.99 7.21 45.67
CA LEU A 194 -7.77 7.47 44.46
C LEU A 194 -7.18 8.61 43.62
N THR A 195 -6.72 9.67 44.26
CA THR A 195 -6.08 10.79 43.54
C THR A 195 -4.74 10.38 42.93
N THR A 196 -3.98 9.56 43.64
CA THR A 196 -2.71 9.00 43.16
C THR A 196 -2.96 8.09 41.95
N ILE A 197 -4.00 7.27 41.96
CA ILE A 197 -4.39 6.42 40.81
C ILE A 197 -4.71 7.31 39.60
N SER A 198 -5.56 8.33 39.78
CA SER A 198 -5.88 9.28 38.69
C SER A 198 -4.63 9.97 38.13
N ALA A 199 -3.74 10.43 38.99
CA ALA A 199 -2.48 11.08 38.58
C ALA A 199 -1.55 10.09 37.84
N ALA A 200 -1.48 8.82 38.30
CA ALA A 200 -0.72 7.78 37.65
C ALA A 200 -1.27 7.45 36.25
N LEU A 201 -2.60 7.36 36.09
CA LEU A 201 -3.24 7.13 34.78
C LEU A 201 -2.92 8.26 33.80
N VAL A 202 -2.98 9.53 34.26
CA VAL A 202 -2.61 10.70 33.43
C VAL A 202 -1.12 10.65 33.06
N ALA A 203 -0.24 10.34 34.00
CA ALA A 203 1.20 10.26 33.75
C ALA A 203 1.54 9.15 32.74
N VAL A 204 0.97 7.95 32.91
CA VAL A 204 1.16 6.83 31.97
C VAL A 204 0.59 7.19 30.59
N GLY A 205 -0.60 7.76 30.52
CA GLY A 205 -1.20 8.22 29.28
C GLY A 205 -0.34 9.26 28.55
N TYR A 206 0.24 10.22 29.28
CA TYR A 206 1.18 11.19 28.75
C TYR A 206 2.44 10.51 28.18
N VAL A 207 3.05 9.57 28.93
CA VAL A 207 4.23 8.81 28.48
C VAL A 207 3.91 8.05 27.21
N VAL A 208 2.76 7.37 27.14
CA VAL A 208 2.31 6.65 25.95
C VAL A 208 2.16 7.60 24.74
N LEU A 209 1.54 8.77 24.95
CA LEU A 209 1.36 9.77 23.88
C LEU A 209 2.70 10.37 23.44
N SER A 210 3.63 10.66 24.38
CA SER A 210 4.94 11.25 24.08
C SER A 210 5.86 10.31 23.30
N HIS A 211 5.72 8.97 23.52
CA HIS A 211 6.49 7.94 22.81
C HIS A 211 5.81 7.45 21.51
N ARG A 212 4.71 8.06 21.13
CA ARG A 212 3.95 7.72 19.93
C ARG A 212 4.69 8.14 18.66
N THR A 213 4.74 7.25 17.68
CA THR A 213 5.34 7.53 16.36
C THR A 213 4.79 8.82 15.76
N PRO A 214 5.64 9.75 15.27
CA PRO A 214 5.19 10.98 14.63
C PRO A 214 4.26 10.71 13.44
N LYS A 215 3.31 11.61 13.19
CA LYS A 215 2.36 11.47 12.08
C LYS A 215 3.07 11.30 10.74
N ALA A 216 4.11 12.10 10.51
CA ALA A 216 4.88 12.06 9.26
C ALA A 216 5.50 10.68 8.99
N VAL A 217 6.06 10.03 10.03
CA VAL A 217 6.61 8.67 9.92
C VAL A 217 5.52 7.65 9.65
N ALA A 218 4.42 7.70 10.41
CA ALA A 218 3.30 6.76 10.23
C ALA A 218 2.65 6.89 8.84
N ASP A 219 2.50 8.11 8.33
CA ASP A 219 1.92 8.34 7.00
C ASP A 219 2.89 7.88 5.89
N ALA A 220 4.21 8.09 6.06
CA ALA A 220 5.21 7.59 5.14
C ALA A 220 5.26 6.04 5.10
N GLU A 221 5.14 5.38 6.25
CA GLU A 221 5.07 3.92 6.33
C GLU A 221 3.81 3.34 5.68
N ARG A 222 2.65 3.99 5.87
CA ARG A 222 1.42 3.61 5.16
C ARG A 222 1.57 3.74 3.64
N ALA A 223 2.21 4.82 3.16
CA ALA A 223 2.49 4.98 1.73
C ALA A 223 3.36 3.84 1.18
N VAL A 224 4.35 3.37 1.94
CA VAL A 224 5.16 2.18 1.57
C VAL A 224 4.29 0.93 1.49
N GLN A 225 3.42 0.70 2.47
CA GLN A 225 2.51 -0.46 2.47
C GLN A 225 1.54 -0.43 1.30
N GLN A 226 0.93 0.73 1.01
CA GLN A 226 0.01 0.91 -0.12
C GLN A 226 0.70 0.64 -1.47
N THR A 227 1.93 1.14 -1.66
CA THR A 227 2.69 0.87 -2.88
C THR A 227 3.15 -0.58 -3.00
N ALA A 228 3.37 -1.29 -1.88
CA ALA A 228 3.69 -2.71 -1.88
C ALA A 228 2.49 -3.60 -2.25
N GLN A 229 1.26 -3.17 -1.93
CA GLN A 229 0.01 -3.91 -2.19
C GLN A 229 -0.55 -3.68 -3.61
N SER A 230 0.10 -2.86 -4.44
CA SER A 230 -0.47 -2.46 -5.74
C SER A 230 -0.68 -3.61 -6.74
N GLY A 231 -0.09 -4.80 -6.52
CA GLY A 231 -0.20 -5.96 -7.43
C GLY A 231 0.31 -5.71 -8.87
N ALA A 232 0.80 -4.50 -9.16
CA ALA A 232 1.18 -4.07 -10.50
C ALA A 232 2.27 -4.96 -11.13
N GLN A 233 3.18 -5.48 -10.31
CA GLN A 233 4.23 -6.38 -10.79
C GLN A 233 3.67 -7.75 -11.18
N GLU A 234 2.72 -8.28 -10.41
CA GLU A 234 2.05 -9.56 -10.70
C GLU A 234 1.18 -9.44 -11.96
N ALA A 235 0.42 -8.35 -12.09
CA ALA A 235 -0.38 -8.08 -13.28
C ALA A 235 0.50 -7.96 -14.53
N ALA A 236 1.62 -7.25 -14.44
CA ALA A 236 2.57 -7.14 -15.55
C ALA A 236 3.23 -8.48 -15.93
N ALA A 237 3.55 -9.33 -14.95
CA ALA A 237 4.08 -10.66 -15.19
C ALA A 237 3.05 -11.59 -15.86
N ALA A 238 1.80 -11.55 -15.41
CA ALA A 238 0.69 -12.30 -16.01
C ALA A 238 0.41 -11.87 -17.45
N ALA A 239 0.38 -10.55 -17.71
CA ALA A 239 0.19 -10.02 -19.05
C ALA A 239 1.33 -10.41 -20.01
N ARG A 240 2.59 -10.35 -19.55
CA ARG A 240 3.74 -10.84 -20.35
C ARG A 240 3.63 -12.32 -20.70
N ALA A 241 3.22 -13.15 -19.73
CA ALA A 241 3.03 -14.56 -19.97
C ALA A 241 1.87 -14.84 -20.95
N HIS A 242 0.83 -14.01 -20.95
CA HIS A 242 -0.26 -14.10 -21.91
C HIS A 242 0.22 -13.67 -23.31
N ALA A 243 0.85 -12.53 -23.45
CA ALA A 243 1.41 -12.03 -24.70
C ALA A 243 2.44 -13.00 -25.32
N ALA A 244 3.26 -13.66 -24.49
CA ALA A 244 4.18 -14.68 -24.98
C ALA A 244 3.45 -15.92 -25.56
N ARG A 245 2.33 -16.32 -24.98
CA ARG A 245 1.51 -17.43 -25.49
C ARG A 245 0.82 -17.08 -26.80
N SER A 246 0.21 -15.91 -26.89
CA SER A 246 -0.46 -15.44 -28.12
C SER A 246 0.57 -15.28 -29.27
N ARG A 247 1.77 -14.75 -28.95
CA ARG A 247 2.87 -14.69 -29.90
C ARG A 247 3.32 -16.06 -30.38
N ALA A 248 3.49 -17.03 -29.47
CA ALA A 248 3.88 -18.40 -29.83
C ALA A 248 2.83 -19.10 -30.71
N ALA A 249 1.54 -18.91 -30.41
CA ALA A 249 0.46 -19.44 -31.23
C ALA A 249 0.45 -18.84 -32.65
N LEU A 250 0.69 -17.53 -32.77
CA LEU A 250 0.84 -16.88 -34.07
C LEU A 250 2.06 -17.41 -34.83
N GLU A 251 3.21 -17.56 -34.14
CA GLU A 251 4.45 -18.08 -34.72
C GLU A 251 4.27 -19.50 -35.27
N ASP A 252 3.59 -20.38 -34.53
CA ASP A 252 3.28 -21.73 -34.95
C ASP A 252 2.38 -21.75 -36.20
N THR A 253 1.38 -20.89 -36.26
CA THR A 253 0.50 -20.73 -37.43
C THR A 253 1.27 -20.24 -38.65
N VAL A 254 2.16 -19.23 -38.48
CA VAL A 254 2.98 -18.69 -39.55
C VAL A 254 3.97 -19.74 -40.06
N VAL A 255 4.65 -20.46 -39.16
CA VAL A 255 5.62 -21.53 -39.53
C VAL A 255 4.91 -22.65 -40.27
N THR A 256 3.75 -23.10 -39.79
CA THR A 256 2.97 -24.13 -40.45
C THR A 256 2.54 -23.75 -41.86
N TRP A 257 2.11 -22.48 -42.04
CA TRP A 257 1.74 -21.96 -43.35
C TRP A 257 2.96 -21.88 -44.31
N ILE A 258 4.12 -21.41 -43.83
CA ILE A 258 5.35 -21.33 -44.60
C ILE A 258 5.78 -22.74 -45.05
N LEU A 259 5.75 -23.72 -44.17
CA LEU A 259 6.08 -25.09 -44.48
C LEU A 259 5.21 -25.71 -45.57
N SER A 260 3.92 -25.28 -45.64
CA SER A 260 2.97 -25.81 -46.60
C SER A 260 3.02 -25.09 -47.96
N HIS A 261 3.54 -23.87 -48.06
CA HIS A 261 3.44 -23.01 -49.26
C HIS A 261 4.78 -22.65 -49.89
N GLN A 262 5.90 -22.84 -49.19
CA GLN A 262 7.23 -22.53 -49.73
C GLN A 262 8.07 -23.80 -49.89
N PRO A 263 8.80 -23.97 -51.03
CA PRO A 263 9.75 -25.08 -51.21
C PRO A 263 10.90 -24.90 -50.19
N ALA A 264 11.37 -26.05 -49.65
CA ALA A 264 12.51 -26.12 -48.75
C ALA A 264 13.77 -25.58 -49.49
N ASP A 265 14.16 -24.37 -49.21
CA ASP A 265 15.36 -23.73 -49.76
C ASP A 265 16.54 -23.96 -48.81
N ALA A 266 17.78 -23.88 -49.32
CA ALA A 266 18.99 -24.10 -48.52
C ALA A 266 19.16 -23.17 -47.34
N ASP A 267 18.46 -22.02 -47.33
CA ASP A 267 18.47 -21.02 -46.25
C ASP A 267 17.26 -21.10 -45.30
N TYR A 268 16.62 -22.28 -45.20
CA TYR A 268 15.38 -22.45 -44.47
C TYR A 268 15.50 -22.08 -43.00
N GLU A 269 16.57 -22.48 -42.33
CA GLU A 269 16.81 -22.18 -40.91
C GLU A 269 16.93 -20.65 -40.67
N GLN A 270 17.67 -19.95 -41.53
CA GLN A 270 17.79 -18.47 -41.49
C GLN A 270 16.44 -17.80 -41.73
N PHE A 271 15.61 -18.38 -42.60
CA PHE A 271 14.28 -17.85 -42.87
C PHE A 271 13.33 -18.03 -41.70
N LEU A 272 13.38 -19.14 -40.97
CA LEU A 272 12.62 -19.37 -39.76
C LEU A 272 13.03 -18.42 -38.64
N GLU A 273 14.33 -18.21 -38.44
CA GLU A 273 14.82 -17.23 -37.46
C GLU A 273 14.36 -15.82 -37.82
N ALA A 274 14.43 -15.47 -39.10
CA ALA A 274 13.97 -14.19 -39.63
C ALA A 274 12.44 -14.01 -39.46
N THR A 275 11.68 -15.11 -39.43
CA THR A 275 10.23 -15.09 -39.22
C THR A 275 9.90 -14.59 -37.79
N GLY A 276 10.59 -15.10 -36.76
CA GLY A 276 10.43 -14.61 -35.39
C GLY A 276 10.71 -13.12 -35.27
N GLN A 277 11.80 -12.64 -35.90
CA GLN A 277 12.12 -11.21 -35.93
C GLN A 277 11.09 -10.37 -36.71
N ALA A 278 10.55 -10.90 -37.81
CA ALA A 278 9.52 -10.25 -38.59
C ALA A 278 8.21 -10.09 -37.80
N ILE A 279 7.79 -11.12 -37.03
CA ILE A 279 6.63 -11.08 -36.15
C ILE A 279 6.83 -9.96 -35.10
N ASP A 280 7.99 -9.91 -34.45
CA ASP A 280 8.27 -8.89 -33.43
C ASP A 280 8.23 -7.46 -34.00
N ILE A 281 8.74 -7.27 -35.21
CA ILE A 281 8.67 -5.96 -35.92
C ILE A 281 7.22 -5.60 -36.23
N LEU A 282 6.42 -6.54 -36.73
CA LEU A 282 5.03 -6.29 -37.09
C LEU A 282 4.15 -6.03 -35.85
N LEU A 283 4.38 -6.75 -34.76
CA LEU A 283 3.68 -6.55 -33.51
C LEU A 283 4.07 -5.23 -32.78
N SER A 284 5.18 -4.60 -33.16
CA SER A 284 5.66 -3.34 -32.57
C SER A 284 5.17 -2.09 -33.32
N ARG A 285 4.60 -2.25 -34.51
CA ARG A 285 4.00 -1.20 -35.32
C ARG A 285 2.54 -0.97 -34.99
#